data_10da1da6906f7e33376117176fdc80b3
#
_entry.id   10da1da6906f7e33376117176fdc80b3
#
_cell.length_a   1.000
_cell.length_b   1.000
_cell.length_c   1.000
_cell.angle_alpha   90.00
_cell.angle_beta   90.00
_cell.angle_gamma   90.00
#
_symmetry.space_group_name_H-M   'P 1'
#
loop_
_entity.id
_entity.type
_entity.pdbx_description
1 polymer ?
#
loop_
_entity_poly.entity_id
_entity_poly.type
_entity_poly.pdbx_seq_one_letter_code
_entity_poly.pdbx_strand_id
1 'polypeptide(L)'
;MRIEYHKNFTKQFEKLKRKEQERVINSLKLFEKEPFTVELRNHQLKGNLSQFRSISAGGDLRLHYYEKEPEHIVVFVAVGSHSQLY
;
A
#
# COMPACT_ATOMS: atom_id res chain seq x y z
N MET A 1 -1.32 10.89 11.62
CA MET A 1 -0.54 10.00 10.73
C MET A 1 -0.14 10.77 9.48
N ARG A 2 1.13 10.68 9.13
CA ARG A 2 1.65 11.29 7.92
C ARG A 2 1.95 10.21 6.89
N ILE A 3 1.57 10.42 5.63
CA ILE A 3 1.78 9.44 4.57
C ILE A 3 2.78 9.98 3.57
N GLU A 4 3.80 9.19 3.28
CA GLU A 4 4.82 9.49 2.27
C GLU A 4 4.85 8.39 1.24
N TYR A 5 5.36 8.70 0.05
CA TYR A 5 5.43 7.75 -1.04
C TYR A 5 6.86 7.64 -1.53
N HIS A 6 7.39 6.42 -1.50
CA HIS A 6 8.70 6.14 -2.05
C HIS A 6 8.67 6.30 -3.57
N LYS A 7 9.80 6.69 -4.14
CA LYS A 7 9.95 6.88 -5.58
C LYS A 7 9.51 5.64 -6.37
N ASN A 8 9.82 4.46 -5.88
CA ASN A 8 9.43 3.21 -6.52
C ASN A 8 7.90 3.06 -6.60
N PHE A 9 7.20 3.43 -5.52
CA PHE A 9 5.73 3.40 -5.51
C PHE A 9 5.17 4.31 -6.60
N THR A 10 5.67 5.54 -6.67
CA THR A 10 5.21 6.52 -7.65
C THR A 10 5.40 6.01 -9.08
N LYS A 11 6.55 5.41 -9.36
CA LYS A 11 6.82 4.87 -10.69
C LYS A 11 5.88 3.72 -11.03
N GLN A 12 5.65 2.83 -10.09
CA GLN A 12 4.74 1.71 -10.31
C GLN A 12 3.31 2.18 -10.50
N PHE A 13 2.89 3.17 -9.68
CA PHE A 13 1.55 3.75 -9.78
C PHE A 13 1.31 4.33 -11.17
N GLU A 14 2.29 5.06 -11.71
CA GLU A 14 2.18 5.69 -13.02
C GLU A 14 1.98 4.69 -14.16
N LYS A 15 2.43 3.46 -13.97
CA LYS A 15 2.29 2.41 -14.99
C LYS A 15 0.96 1.66 -14.90
N LEU A 16 0.16 1.92 -13.88
CA LEU A 16 -1.13 1.26 -13.72
C LEU A 16 -2.14 1.81 -14.72
N LYS A 17 -3.12 0.99 -15.07
CA LYS A 17 -4.27 1.45 -15.85
C LYS A 17 -5.08 2.42 -15.01
N ARG A 18 -5.84 3.29 -15.70
CA ARG A 18 -6.61 4.33 -15.00
C ARG A 18 -7.53 3.77 -13.92
N LYS A 19 -8.25 2.69 -14.21
CA LYS A 19 -9.16 2.08 -13.22
C LYS A 19 -8.42 1.55 -12.01
N GLU A 20 -7.21 1.02 -12.22
CA GLU A 20 -6.38 0.55 -11.12
C GLU A 20 -5.88 1.71 -10.29
N GLN A 21 -5.49 2.82 -10.94
CA GLN A 21 -5.08 4.03 -10.22
C GLN A 21 -6.21 4.57 -9.35
N GLU A 22 -7.44 4.54 -9.85
CA GLU A 22 -8.61 4.97 -9.09
C GLU A 22 -8.81 4.10 -7.85
N ARG A 23 -8.66 2.79 -8.00
CA ARG A 23 -8.77 1.87 -6.87
C ARG A 23 -7.70 2.12 -5.82
N VAL A 24 -6.48 2.41 -6.26
CA VAL A 24 -5.38 2.75 -5.35
C VAL A 24 -5.71 4.02 -4.58
N ILE A 25 -6.15 5.06 -5.27
CA ILE A 25 -6.50 6.33 -4.64
C ILE A 25 -7.61 6.14 -3.61
N ASN A 26 -8.64 5.36 -3.96
CA ASN A 26 -9.75 5.10 -3.03
C ASN A 26 -9.26 4.33 -1.80
N SER A 27 -8.36 3.36 -1.99
CA SER A 27 -7.79 2.60 -0.88
C SER A 27 -6.95 3.47 0.03
N LEU A 28 -6.19 4.41 -0.53
CA LEU A 28 -5.39 5.33 0.25
C LEU A 28 -6.26 6.27 1.08
N LYS A 29 -7.38 6.74 0.52
CA LYS A 29 -8.33 7.56 1.26
C LYS A 29 -8.94 6.77 2.42
N LEU A 30 -9.29 5.52 2.16
CA LEU A 30 -9.85 4.66 3.19
C LEU A 30 -8.82 4.37 4.28
N PHE A 31 -7.58 4.11 3.88
CA PHE A 31 -6.47 3.87 4.81
C PHE A 31 -6.24 5.07 5.73
N GLU A 32 -6.30 6.26 5.18
CA GLU A 32 -6.11 7.50 5.93
C GLU A 32 -7.16 7.64 7.02
N LYS A 33 -8.38 7.22 6.72
CA LYS A 33 -9.53 7.33 7.61
C LYS A 33 -9.54 6.20 8.64
N GLU A 34 -9.28 4.98 8.20
CA GLU A 34 -9.34 3.78 9.04
C GLU A 34 -8.37 2.73 8.52
N PRO A 35 -7.10 2.75 8.96
CA PRO A 35 -6.06 1.88 8.38
C PRO A 35 -6.35 0.39 8.50
N PHE A 36 -7.13 -0.02 9.49
CA PHE A 36 -7.39 -1.43 9.74
C PHE A 36 -8.82 -1.84 9.42
N THR A 37 -9.53 -1.05 8.61
CA THR A 37 -10.86 -1.47 8.16
C THR A 37 -10.76 -2.78 7.39
N VAL A 38 -11.79 -3.61 7.52
CA VAL A 38 -11.78 -4.96 6.97
C VAL A 38 -11.56 -4.99 5.46
N GLU A 39 -12.05 -3.98 4.74
CA GLU A 39 -11.93 -3.90 3.28
C GLU A 39 -10.48 -3.85 2.81
N LEU A 40 -9.59 -3.28 3.61
CA LEU A 40 -8.19 -3.14 3.24
C LEU A 40 -7.38 -4.42 3.45
N ARG A 41 -7.87 -5.36 4.27
CA ARG A 41 -7.17 -6.59 4.59
C ARG A 41 -5.72 -6.32 5.03
N ASN A 42 -5.54 -5.29 5.86
CA ASN A 42 -4.23 -4.88 6.32
C ASN A 42 -3.57 -5.98 7.14
N HIS A 43 -2.39 -6.42 6.72
CA HIS A 43 -1.68 -7.47 7.44
C HIS A 43 -0.18 -7.33 7.26
N GLN A 44 0.56 -7.84 8.24
CA GLN A 44 2.02 -7.86 8.19
C GLN A 44 2.49 -8.97 7.26
N LEU A 45 3.50 -8.68 6.46
CA LEU A 45 4.10 -9.68 5.57
C LEU A 45 5.07 -10.55 6.36
N LYS A 46 5.50 -11.66 5.74
CA LYS A 46 6.34 -12.65 6.40
C LYS A 46 7.69 -12.77 5.72
N GLY A 47 8.61 -13.49 6.38
CA GLY A 47 9.93 -13.76 5.84
C GLY A 47 10.75 -12.49 5.68
N ASN A 48 11.44 -12.36 4.56
CA ASN A 48 12.30 -11.22 4.30
C ASN A 48 11.52 -9.92 4.02
N LEU A 49 10.18 -9.98 3.99
CA LEU A 49 9.33 -8.80 3.86
C LEU A 49 8.66 -8.40 5.17
N SER A 50 9.12 -8.95 6.30
CA SER A 50 8.44 -8.81 7.58
C SER A 50 8.39 -7.37 8.12
N GLN A 51 9.23 -6.46 7.61
CA GLN A 51 9.17 -5.05 7.98
C GLN A 51 8.04 -4.30 7.29
N PHE A 52 7.39 -4.93 6.32
CA PHE A 52 6.33 -4.31 5.55
C PHE A 52 4.96 -4.85 5.91
N ARG A 53 3.93 -4.05 5.63
CA ARG A 53 2.54 -4.47 5.68
C ARG A 53 1.93 -4.30 4.30
N SER A 54 0.83 -5.02 4.06
CA SER A 54 0.14 -5.00 2.78
C SER A 54 -1.32 -4.59 2.98
N ILE A 55 -1.83 -3.75 2.09
CA ILE A 55 -3.27 -3.49 2.01
C ILE A 55 -3.77 -3.81 0.61
N SER A 56 -5.05 -4.16 0.52
CA SER A 56 -5.70 -4.49 -0.74
C SER A 56 -6.28 -3.24 -1.40
N ALA A 57 -6.11 -3.12 -2.70
CA ALA A 57 -6.77 -2.09 -3.50
C ALA A 57 -7.81 -2.71 -4.44
N GLY A 58 -8.34 -3.88 -4.07
CA GLY A 58 -9.35 -4.60 -4.85
C GLY A 58 -8.69 -5.62 -5.79
N GLY A 59 -9.40 -6.73 -6.02
CA GLY A 59 -8.89 -7.80 -6.85
C GLY A 59 -7.53 -8.26 -6.40
N ASP A 60 -6.58 -8.31 -7.32
CA ASP A 60 -5.21 -8.74 -7.06
C ASP A 60 -4.25 -7.59 -6.76
N LEU A 61 -4.75 -6.37 -6.72
CA LEU A 61 -3.91 -5.18 -6.55
C LEU A 61 -3.59 -4.96 -5.07
N ARG A 62 -2.29 -4.79 -4.78
CA ARG A 62 -1.79 -4.66 -3.41
C ARG A 62 -0.86 -3.46 -3.30
N LEU A 63 -0.84 -2.86 -2.10
CA LEU A 63 0.08 -1.78 -1.76
C LEU A 63 0.89 -2.24 -0.55
N HIS A 64 2.20 -2.05 -0.60
CA HIS A 64 3.08 -2.37 0.53
C HIS A 64 3.58 -1.08 1.18
N TYR A 65 3.63 -1.08 2.51
CA TYR A 65 4.13 0.08 3.25
C TYR A 65 4.87 -0.37 4.51
N TYR A 66 5.64 0.54 5.08
CA TYR A 66 6.21 0.37 6.41
C TYR A 66 5.97 1.64 7.23
N GLU A 67 6.14 1.53 8.53
CA GLU A 67 5.97 2.66 9.43
C GLU A 67 7.32 3.09 9.99
N LYS A 68 7.54 4.40 10.01
CA LYS A 68 8.69 4.99 10.67
C LYS A 68 8.27 5.44 12.07
N GLU A 69 8.83 4.81 13.07
CA GLU A 69 8.64 5.21 14.46
C GLU A 69 9.81 6.10 14.88
N PRO A 70 9.63 7.03 15.81
CA PRO A 70 8.38 7.31 16.56
C PRO A 70 7.46 8.34 15.90
N GLU A 71 7.80 8.85 14.72
CA GLU A 71 7.07 9.97 14.09
C GLU A 71 5.71 9.58 13.52
N HIS A 72 5.37 8.30 13.52
CA HIS A 72 4.13 7.80 12.92
C HIS A 72 4.00 8.18 11.44
N ILE A 73 5.09 8.00 10.71
CA ILE A 73 5.10 8.21 9.27
C ILE A 73 4.92 6.86 8.58
N VAL A 74 3.93 6.80 7.68
CA VAL A 74 3.69 5.62 6.84
C VAL A 74 4.30 5.88 5.49
N VAL A 75 5.15 4.97 5.00
CA VAL A 75 5.80 5.10 3.70
C VAL A 75 5.33 3.97 2.80
N PHE A 76 4.59 4.31 1.75
CA PHE A 76 4.20 3.34 0.74
C PHE A 76 5.35 3.14 -0.24
N VAL A 77 5.78 1.89 -0.40
CA VAL A 77 7.00 1.56 -1.15
C VAL A 77 6.74 0.83 -2.46
N ALA A 78 5.58 0.20 -2.61
CA ALA A 78 5.30 -0.59 -3.81
C ALA A 78 3.82 -0.74 -4.04
N VAL A 79 3.41 -0.80 -5.30
CA VAL A 79 2.05 -1.14 -5.71
C VAL A 79 2.12 -2.03 -6.95
N GLY A 80 1.30 -3.06 -6.98
CA GLY A 80 1.25 -3.99 -8.11
C GLY A 80 0.35 -5.17 -7.78
N SER A 81 0.34 -6.15 -8.68
CA SER A 81 -0.40 -7.38 -8.45
C SER A 81 0.32 -8.21 -7.38
N HIS A 82 -0.41 -9.16 -6.79
CA HIS A 82 0.16 -10.08 -5.81
C HIS A 82 1.42 -10.75 -6.37
N SER A 83 1.34 -11.25 -7.60
CA SER A 83 2.48 -11.96 -8.20
C SER A 83 3.66 -11.04 -8.52
N GLN A 84 3.43 -9.76 -8.74
CA GLN A 84 4.51 -8.80 -8.98
C GLN A 84 5.26 -8.44 -7.70
N LEU A 85 4.56 -8.41 -6.58
CA LEU A 85 5.12 -7.93 -5.31
C LEU A 85 5.64 -9.08 -4.42
N TYR A 86 5.22 -10.29 -4.66
CA TYR A 86 5.62 -11.48 -3.91
C TYR A 86 6.35 -12.48 -4.82
#